data_09c14bd65395cfbebd4ac4c917dee476
#
_entry.id   09c14bd65395cfbebd4ac4c917dee476
#
_cell.length_a   1.000
_cell.length_b   1.000
_cell.length_c   1.000
_cell.angle_alpha   90.00
_cell.angle_beta   90.00
_cell.angle_gamma   90.00
#
_symmetry.space_group_name_H-M   'P 1'
#
loop_
_entity.id
_entity.type
_entity.pdbx_description
1 polymer ?
#
loop_
_entity_poly.entity_id
_entity_poly.type
_entity_poly.pdbx_seq_one_letter_code
_entity_poly.pdbx_strand_id
1 'polypeptide(L)'
;MKILLVHPEDTPEASPWADLRWDRIVDLGLGGTDTYKLWSQRLQCPVSTLNSLRCGFDVFQQVRRLLDQGRGRLVDEHGLDWWEIMSLLLHGELEKLILLQRFAQTVGSNDEVHVSRPGLHANLLQSLVPNQLHVFPRSRRSRKAGLAHYVRVARKLSTSQILDVFWDKYDAGYQFRGHFVRNRQSSPRPAVLVPTAYVNVSRTGIAYANTFPQENFLLVATRRSGWGQNLPSNMAARWLSSYASVRDRGAENADMERRWRSLLKELTRTTEFATLDHTGYLRHFMRWVRHGFEVRDAWRNVLDTESVQGVLCADDSNPYTRIPLLLAQARGLPNISCHHGALDGRYFFKRKYGDIIWVKGKMEEDYLVRTCGVPRDRVEIGAPALPATWNASQMTRRHESKPHLLFLSELFETEGGRAEEYYRDVLPALADLALSTERKLVVKLHPMESERERAGMLARILSPRQKDVTRIVSGVLTEELLAQAWFGITIFSTVATECAVRGIPCFLCKWLEFWPYGYVEQFIRFGVGIGLNHPSEIKRIPEYLEHNNVVSEDARENCWQPAAGGRLRELLTTFPQATTMR
;
A
#
# COMPACT_ATOMS: atom_id res chain seq x y z
N MET A 1 9.09 5.34 -35.95
CA MET A 1 9.96 5.28 -34.74
C MET A 1 10.01 3.84 -34.22
N LYS A 2 11.15 3.42 -33.63
CA LYS A 2 11.24 2.19 -32.87
C LYS A 2 11.11 2.47 -31.39
N ILE A 3 10.04 1.98 -30.77
CA ILE A 3 9.69 2.25 -29.38
C ILE A 3 9.86 0.96 -28.57
N LEU A 4 10.68 1.00 -27.52
CA LEU A 4 10.86 -0.11 -26.59
C LEU A 4 10.04 0.11 -25.32
N LEU A 5 9.16 -0.82 -24.95
CA LEU A 5 8.47 -0.84 -23.67
C LEU A 5 9.16 -1.83 -22.74
N VAL A 6 9.56 -1.36 -21.58
CA VAL A 6 10.30 -2.13 -20.58
C VAL A 6 9.53 -2.26 -19.27
N HIS A 7 9.66 -3.42 -18.63
CA HIS A 7 9.06 -3.64 -17.32
C HIS A 7 10.02 -3.20 -16.20
N PRO A 8 9.51 -2.92 -15.00
CA PRO A 8 10.34 -2.46 -13.86
C PRO A 8 11.51 -3.37 -13.51
N GLU A 9 11.43 -4.67 -13.82
CA GLU A 9 12.49 -5.64 -13.52
C GLU A 9 13.51 -5.81 -14.65
N ASP A 10 13.31 -5.16 -15.80
CA ASP A 10 14.26 -5.19 -16.89
C ASP A 10 15.47 -4.30 -16.61
N THR A 11 16.60 -4.63 -17.19
CA THR A 11 17.83 -3.83 -17.09
C THR A 11 18.34 -3.42 -18.47
N PRO A 12 18.99 -2.26 -18.61
CA PRO A 12 19.47 -1.78 -19.92
C PRO A 12 20.54 -2.67 -20.54
N GLU A 13 21.26 -3.46 -19.73
CA GLU A 13 22.28 -4.39 -20.20
C GLU A 13 21.72 -5.72 -20.67
N ALA A 14 20.45 -6.00 -20.39
CA ALA A 14 19.85 -7.28 -20.75
C ALA A 14 19.57 -7.33 -22.26
N SER A 15 20.11 -8.33 -22.91
CA SER A 15 19.77 -8.68 -24.28
C SER A 15 18.33 -9.25 -24.32
N PRO A 16 17.53 -9.04 -25.39
CA PRO A 16 17.97 -8.75 -26.76
C PRO A 16 17.94 -7.28 -27.19
N TRP A 17 17.49 -6.35 -26.33
CA TRP A 17 17.30 -4.94 -26.72
C TRP A 17 18.55 -4.08 -26.62
N ALA A 18 19.57 -4.49 -25.85
CA ALA A 18 20.77 -3.70 -25.61
C ALA A 18 21.60 -3.39 -26.87
N ASP A 19 21.50 -4.28 -27.89
CA ASP A 19 22.27 -4.18 -29.13
C ASP A 19 21.48 -3.51 -30.26
N LEU A 20 20.25 -3.07 -29.98
CA LEU A 20 19.38 -2.43 -30.96
C LEU A 20 19.33 -0.92 -30.73
N ARG A 21 19.08 -0.16 -31.81
CA ARG A 21 18.84 1.28 -31.71
C ARG A 21 17.36 1.54 -31.49
N TRP A 22 17.08 2.43 -30.54
CA TRP A 22 15.72 2.85 -30.15
C TRP A 22 15.58 4.35 -30.32
N ASP A 23 14.41 4.79 -30.77
CA ASP A 23 14.06 6.19 -30.84
C ASP A 23 13.45 6.68 -29.51
N ARG A 24 12.79 5.78 -28.79
CA ARG A 24 12.16 6.06 -27.50
C ARG A 24 12.05 4.79 -26.64
N ILE A 25 12.22 4.97 -25.34
CA ILE A 25 11.91 3.94 -24.34
C ILE A 25 10.71 4.39 -23.52
N VAL A 26 9.79 3.48 -23.21
CA VAL A 26 8.67 3.70 -22.30
C VAL A 26 8.72 2.67 -21.19
N ASP A 27 8.89 3.13 -19.97
CA ASP A 27 8.78 2.25 -18.81
C ASP A 27 7.30 2.01 -18.46
N LEU A 28 6.95 0.73 -18.34
CA LEU A 28 5.62 0.26 -17.93
C LEU A 28 5.41 0.38 -16.40
N GLY A 29 6.44 0.77 -15.66
CA GLY A 29 6.34 1.14 -14.25
C GLY A 29 5.75 2.54 -14.06
N LEU A 30 5.56 2.90 -12.79
CA LEU A 30 4.97 4.18 -12.40
C LEU A 30 6.02 5.24 -12.00
N GLY A 31 7.30 4.97 -12.25
CA GLY A 31 8.40 5.86 -11.85
C GLY A 31 8.41 7.22 -12.54
N GLY A 32 9.08 8.20 -11.94
CA GLY A 32 9.33 9.50 -12.53
C GLY A 32 10.40 9.47 -13.63
N THR A 33 10.36 10.42 -14.55
CA THR A 33 11.24 10.45 -15.74
C THR A 33 12.71 10.61 -15.43
N ASP A 34 13.06 11.30 -14.34
CA ASP A 34 14.46 11.57 -13.97
C ASP A 34 15.19 10.35 -13.39
N THR A 35 14.45 9.30 -13.02
CA THR A 35 15.00 8.05 -12.48
C THR A 35 15.58 7.11 -13.55
N TYR A 36 15.52 7.49 -14.82
CA TYR A 36 15.91 6.62 -15.94
C TYR A 36 17.23 7.00 -16.60
N LYS A 37 18.11 7.72 -15.91
CA LYS A 37 19.41 8.16 -16.42
C LYS A 37 20.24 6.99 -16.94
N LEU A 38 20.26 5.85 -16.23
CA LEU A 38 21.00 4.66 -16.69
C LEU A 38 20.49 4.12 -18.03
N TRP A 39 19.18 4.06 -18.21
CA TRP A 39 18.57 3.62 -19.46
C TRP A 39 18.86 4.59 -20.60
N SER A 40 18.67 5.88 -20.36
CA SER A 40 18.94 6.94 -21.34
C SER A 40 20.43 6.98 -21.72
N GLN A 41 21.33 6.91 -20.77
CA GLN A 41 22.77 6.90 -21.01
C GLN A 41 23.24 5.65 -21.76
N ARG A 42 22.70 4.47 -21.38
CA ARG A 42 23.14 3.19 -21.97
C ARG A 42 22.61 3.01 -23.40
N LEU A 43 21.35 3.34 -23.65
CA LEU A 43 20.70 3.14 -24.94
C LEU A 43 20.65 4.41 -25.80
N GLN A 44 21.18 5.52 -25.30
CA GLN A 44 21.33 6.81 -25.98
C GLN A 44 20.03 7.31 -26.61
N CYS A 45 18.91 7.12 -25.91
CA CYS A 45 17.59 7.56 -26.36
C CYS A 45 16.75 8.08 -25.21
N PRO A 46 15.72 8.92 -25.48
CA PRO A 46 14.84 9.45 -24.43
C PRO A 46 14.01 8.34 -23.79
N VAL A 47 13.83 8.45 -22.47
CA VAL A 47 13.01 7.54 -21.67
C VAL A 47 11.82 8.32 -21.12
N SER A 48 10.64 7.71 -21.19
CA SER A 48 9.41 8.21 -20.59
C SER A 48 8.72 7.09 -19.81
N THR A 49 7.70 7.42 -19.03
CA THR A 49 6.91 6.44 -18.29
C THR A 49 5.45 6.49 -18.74
N LEU A 50 4.70 5.43 -18.50
CA LEU A 50 3.24 5.47 -18.67
C LEU A 50 2.60 6.54 -17.77
N ASN A 51 3.19 6.78 -16.60
CA ASN A 51 2.68 7.79 -15.66
C ASN A 51 2.70 9.21 -16.23
N SER A 52 3.64 9.53 -17.14
CA SER A 52 3.68 10.83 -17.84
C SER A 52 2.45 11.11 -18.71
N LEU A 53 1.63 10.10 -18.99
CA LEU A 53 0.38 10.23 -19.74
C LEU A 53 -0.84 10.55 -18.84
N ARG A 54 -0.65 10.73 -17.54
CA ARG A 54 -1.69 11.19 -16.63
C ARG A 54 -1.84 12.68 -16.68
N CYS A 55 -3.06 13.12 -16.45
CA CYS A 55 -3.37 14.53 -16.20
C CYS A 55 -4.11 14.60 -14.85
N GLY A 56 -3.38 14.91 -13.80
CA GLY A 56 -3.93 14.93 -12.44
C GLY A 56 -4.63 13.60 -12.06
N PHE A 57 -5.86 13.65 -11.62
CA PHE A 57 -6.68 12.50 -11.19
C PHE A 57 -7.60 11.95 -12.30
N ASP A 58 -7.45 12.35 -13.54
CA ASP A 58 -8.34 12.00 -14.65
C ASP A 58 -8.46 10.47 -14.89
N VAL A 59 -7.34 9.75 -14.81
CA VAL A 59 -7.31 8.27 -14.92
C VAL A 59 -8.10 7.63 -13.79
N PHE A 60 -7.96 8.14 -12.56
CA PHE A 60 -8.71 7.65 -11.40
C PHE A 60 -10.21 7.89 -11.54
N GLN A 61 -10.61 9.07 -12.05
CA GLN A 61 -12.01 9.38 -12.32
C GLN A 61 -12.59 8.43 -13.38
N GLN A 62 -11.81 8.06 -14.40
CA GLN A 62 -12.22 7.10 -15.40
C GLN A 62 -12.34 5.69 -14.82
N VAL A 63 -11.35 5.22 -14.05
CA VAL A 63 -11.40 3.94 -13.34
C VAL A 63 -12.62 3.89 -12.40
N ARG A 64 -12.85 4.93 -11.62
CA ARG A 64 -14.01 5.03 -10.72
C ARG A 64 -15.33 4.85 -11.46
N ARG A 65 -15.52 5.54 -12.61
CA ARG A 65 -16.71 5.40 -13.44
C ARG A 65 -16.89 3.98 -13.98
N LEU A 66 -15.81 3.31 -14.37
CA LEU A 66 -15.83 1.92 -14.79
C LEU A 66 -16.25 0.99 -13.65
N LEU A 67 -15.66 1.15 -12.46
CA LEU A 67 -15.99 0.35 -11.29
C LEU A 67 -17.44 0.58 -10.81
N ASP A 68 -18.00 1.78 -10.99
CA ASP A 68 -19.38 2.07 -10.62
C ASP A 68 -20.41 1.25 -11.40
N GLN A 69 -20.09 0.74 -12.60
CA GLN A 69 -21.01 -0.01 -13.46
C GLN A 69 -21.47 -1.35 -12.86
N GLY A 70 -20.65 -2.00 -12.06
CA GLY A 70 -20.96 -3.31 -11.46
C GLY A 70 -21.54 -3.25 -10.04
N ARG A 71 -21.67 -2.06 -9.44
CA ARG A 71 -22.09 -1.91 -8.05
C ARG A 71 -23.53 -2.34 -7.82
N GLY A 72 -23.76 -3.02 -6.69
CA GLY A 72 -25.08 -3.55 -6.33
C GLY A 72 -25.54 -4.75 -7.14
N ARG A 73 -24.72 -5.26 -8.09
CA ARG A 73 -25.10 -6.34 -8.99
C ARG A 73 -24.76 -7.73 -8.44
N LEU A 74 -23.81 -7.82 -7.52
CA LEU A 74 -23.35 -9.08 -6.94
C LEU A 74 -23.56 -9.12 -5.42
N VAL A 75 -24.74 -8.72 -4.98
CA VAL A 75 -25.10 -8.71 -3.55
C VAL A 75 -25.53 -10.12 -3.14
N ASP A 76 -24.92 -10.67 -2.09
CA ASP A 76 -25.30 -11.98 -1.53
C ASP A 76 -26.47 -11.91 -0.54
N GLU A 77 -26.89 -13.04 -0.01
CA GLU A 77 -27.98 -13.16 0.98
C GLU A 77 -27.69 -12.44 2.32
N HIS A 78 -26.41 -12.07 2.56
CA HIS A 78 -25.96 -11.37 3.76
C HIS A 78 -25.78 -9.86 3.54
N GLY A 79 -26.19 -9.34 2.38
CA GLY A 79 -26.09 -7.94 2.02
C GLY A 79 -24.70 -7.47 1.57
N LEU A 80 -23.75 -8.38 1.39
CA LEU A 80 -22.42 -8.04 0.88
C LEU A 80 -22.44 -7.91 -0.63
N ASP A 81 -22.01 -6.76 -1.13
CA ASP A 81 -21.76 -6.54 -2.55
C ASP A 81 -20.33 -6.99 -2.91
N TRP A 82 -20.23 -8.15 -3.52
CA TRP A 82 -18.94 -8.74 -3.92
C TRP A 82 -18.24 -7.95 -5.00
N TRP A 83 -18.97 -7.19 -5.81
CA TRP A 83 -18.34 -6.25 -6.72
C TRP A 83 -17.64 -5.11 -5.97
N GLU A 84 -18.30 -4.49 -4.99
CA GLU A 84 -17.70 -3.44 -4.15
C GLU A 84 -16.44 -3.92 -3.41
N ILE A 85 -16.41 -5.19 -3.00
CA ILE A 85 -15.25 -5.77 -2.29
C ILE A 85 -14.12 -6.08 -3.25
N MET A 86 -14.40 -6.82 -4.34
CA MET A 86 -13.39 -7.42 -5.19
C MET A 86 -12.94 -6.51 -6.34
N SER A 87 -13.75 -5.55 -6.76
CA SER A 87 -13.39 -4.60 -7.83
C SER A 87 -12.21 -3.71 -7.45
N LEU A 88 -11.94 -3.51 -6.15
CA LEU A 88 -10.72 -2.85 -5.69
C LEU A 88 -9.44 -3.57 -6.16
N LEU A 89 -9.50 -4.87 -6.47
CA LEU A 89 -8.38 -5.61 -7.07
C LEU A 89 -8.22 -5.33 -8.57
N LEU A 90 -9.23 -4.74 -9.22
CA LEU A 90 -9.20 -4.42 -10.65
C LEU A 90 -8.65 -3.02 -10.94
N HIS A 91 -8.64 -2.11 -9.95
CA HIS A 91 -8.33 -0.69 -10.20
C HIS A 91 -6.96 -0.50 -10.86
N GLY A 92 -5.93 -1.19 -10.39
CA GLY A 92 -4.58 -1.06 -10.94
C GLY A 92 -4.47 -1.56 -12.39
N GLU A 93 -5.22 -2.61 -12.75
CA GLU A 93 -5.20 -3.14 -14.12
C GLU A 93 -6.01 -2.25 -15.07
N LEU A 94 -7.13 -1.70 -14.62
CA LEU A 94 -7.90 -0.70 -15.39
C LEU A 94 -7.07 0.56 -15.63
N GLU A 95 -6.35 1.02 -14.61
CA GLU A 95 -5.46 2.16 -14.69
C GLU A 95 -4.35 1.95 -15.73
N LYS A 96 -3.66 0.81 -15.69
CA LYS A 96 -2.65 0.43 -16.68
C LYS A 96 -3.25 0.36 -18.08
N LEU A 97 -4.44 -0.23 -18.22
CA LEU A 97 -5.12 -0.31 -19.52
C LEU A 97 -5.41 1.07 -20.10
N ILE A 98 -5.95 1.99 -19.30
CA ILE A 98 -6.25 3.35 -19.74
C ILE A 98 -4.96 4.08 -20.19
N LEU A 99 -3.88 3.93 -19.43
CA LEU A 99 -2.59 4.51 -19.80
C LEU A 99 -2.01 3.87 -21.07
N LEU A 100 -2.15 2.57 -21.25
CA LEU A 100 -1.75 1.89 -22.49
C LEU A 100 -2.61 2.31 -23.70
N GLN A 101 -3.91 2.55 -23.51
CA GLN A 101 -4.77 3.11 -24.56
C GLN A 101 -4.30 4.51 -24.97
N ARG A 102 -3.96 5.36 -24.00
CA ARG A 102 -3.39 6.68 -24.29
C ARG A 102 -2.04 6.59 -24.99
N PHE A 103 -1.19 5.67 -24.55
CA PHE A 103 0.08 5.40 -25.23
C PHE A 103 -0.19 4.98 -26.69
N ALA A 104 -1.08 4.01 -26.93
CA ALA A 104 -1.41 3.53 -28.26
C ALA A 104 -1.91 4.65 -29.20
N GLN A 105 -2.60 5.67 -28.66
CA GLN A 105 -3.02 6.85 -29.43
C GLN A 105 -1.83 7.75 -29.87
N THR A 106 -0.67 7.62 -29.22
CA THR A 106 0.56 8.34 -29.60
C THR A 106 1.40 7.58 -30.63
N VAL A 107 1.07 6.34 -30.94
CA VAL A 107 1.80 5.48 -31.89
C VAL A 107 1.34 5.78 -33.30
N GLY A 108 2.27 6.21 -34.15
CA GLY A 108 2.01 6.46 -35.57
C GLY A 108 1.88 5.16 -36.38
N SER A 109 1.24 5.23 -37.55
CA SER A 109 1.03 4.05 -38.41
C SER A 109 2.32 3.35 -38.84
N ASN A 110 3.44 4.06 -38.90
CA ASN A 110 4.75 3.55 -39.31
C ASN A 110 5.68 3.27 -38.12
N ASP A 111 5.18 3.34 -36.87
CA ASP A 111 5.99 3.07 -35.69
C ASP A 111 6.03 1.56 -35.39
N GLU A 112 7.15 1.08 -34.87
CA GLU A 112 7.33 -0.27 -34.38
C GLU A 112 7.37 -0.23 -32.85
N VAL A 113 6.47 -0.98 -32.21
CA VAL A 113 6.37 -1.08 -30.74
C VAL A 113 6.91 -2.43 -30.29
N HIS A 114 7.95 -2.43 -29.53
CA HIS A 114 8.59 -3.63 -29.00
C HIS A 114 8.38 -3.75 -27.51
N VAL A 115 7.88 -4.88 -27.03
CA VAL A 115 7.72 -5.15 -25.58
C VAL A 115 8.78 -6.14 -25.13
N SER A 116 9.46 -5.81 -24.04
CA SER A 116 10.60 -6.57 -23.52
C SER A 116 10.30 -8.03 -23.19
N ARG A 117 9.03 -8.35 -22.91
CA ARG A 117 8.58 -9.72 -22.60
C ARG A 117 7.07 -9.91 -22.80
N PRO A 118 6.63 -11.17 -23.02
CA PRO A 118 5.21 -11.50 -23.03
C PRO A 118 4.60 -11.35 -21.63
N GLY A 119 3.35 -10.94 -21.56
CA GLY A 119 2.59 -10.76 -20.32
C GLY A 119 1.34 -9.94 -20.55
N LEU A 120 0.71 -9.49 -19.46
CA LEU A 120 -0.55 -8.74 -19.56
C LEU A 120 -0.42 -7.48 -20.44
N HIS A 121 0.64 -6.70 -20.26
CA HIS A 121 0.87 -5.47 -21.05
C HIS A 121 1.01 -5.79 -22.55
N ALA A 122 1.74 -6.85 -22.92
CA ALA A 122 1.86 -7.28 -24.29
C ALA A 122 0.51 -7.72 -24.88
N ASN A 123 -0.29 -8.46 -24.09
CA ASN A 123 -1.63 -8.88 -24.51
C ASN A 123 -2.58 -7.70 -24.70
N LEU A 124 -2.52 -6.71 -23.79
CA LEU A 124 -3.30 -5.47 -23.91
C LEU A 124 -2.88 -4.68 -25.16
N LEU A 125 -1.59 -4.51 -25.39
CA LEU A 125 -1.06 -3.82 -26.57
C LEU A 125 -1.37 -4.57 -27.87
N GLN A 126 -1.40 -5.90 -27.84
CA GLN A 126 -1.81 -6.72 -29.01
C GLN A 126 -3.23 -6.38 -29.49
N SER A 127 -4.12 -6.03 -28.57
CA SER A 127 -5.48 -5.60 -28.92
C SER A 127 -5.57 -4.14 -29.38
N LEU A 128 -4.58 -3.29 -29.02
CA LEU A 128 -4.58 -1.86 -29.32
C LEU A 128 -3.77 -1.50 -30.57
N VAL A 129 -2.63 -2.16 -30.78
CA VAL A 129 -1.70 -1.88 -31.90
C VAL A 129 -1.19 -3.19 -32.53
N PRO A 130 -2.08 -4.06 -33.06
CA PRO A 130 -1.74 -5.44 -33.45
C PRO A 130 -0.69 -5.53 -34.57
N ASN A 131 -0.72 -4.60 -35.51
CA ASN A 131 0.16 -4.59 -36.69
C ASN A 131 1.55 -4.01 -36.43
N GLN A 132 1.74 -3.32 -35.30
CA GLN A 132 2.97 -2.60 -34.93
C GLN A 132 3.70 -3.26 -33.77
N LEU A 133 3.07 -4.27 -33.13
CA LEU A 133 3.58 -4.87 -31.91
C LEU A 133 4.53 -6.03 -32.18
N HIS A 134 5.72 -5.92 -31.62
CA HIS A 134 6.72 -6.98 -31.55
C HIS A 134 6.99 -7.36 -30.10
N VAL A 135 6.82 -8.62 -29.74
CA VAL A 135 7.06 -9.10 -28.37
C VAL A 135 8.34 -9.93 -28.36
N PHE A 136 9.32 -9.51 -27.58
CA PHE A 136 10.54 -10.29 -27.41
C PHE A 136 10.22 -11.63 -26.73
N PRO A 137 10.71 -12.76 -27.28
CA PRO A 137 10.47 -14.05 -26.66
C PRO A 137 11.15 -14.10 -25.28
N ARG A 138 10.52 -14.78 -24.33
CA ARG A 138 11.19 -15.08 -23.06
C ARG A 138 12.49 -15.80 -23.33
N SER A 139 13.62 -15.19 -23.00
CA SER A 139 14.91 -15.85 -23.17
C SER A 139 14.90 -17.17 -22.39
N ARG A 140 15.52 -18.25 -22.96
CA ARG A 140 15.69 -19.53 -22.23
C ARG A 140 16.45 -19.34 -20.90
N ARG A 141 17.32 -18.30 -20.81
CA ARG A 141 17.93 -17.82 -19.56
C ARG A 141 16.87 -17.32 -18.55
N SER A 142 15.77 -16.72 -19.01
CA SER A 142 14.72 -16.22 -18.11
C SER A 142 13.89 -17.36 -17.49
N ARG A 143 13.71 -18.52 -18.13
CA ARG A 143 13.07 -19.70 -17.48
C ARG A 143 13.97 -20.34 -16.41
N LYS A 144 15.28 -20.49 -16.71
CA LYS A 144 16.26 -20.90 -15.70
C LYS A 144 16.49 -19.82 -14.65
N ALA A 145 16.45 -18.53 -15.05
CA ALA A 145 16.47 -17.39 -14.12
C ALA A 145 15.20 -17.31 -13.27
N GLY A 146 14.02 -17.64 -13.81
CA GLY A 146 12.78 -17.74 -13.03
C GLY A 146 12.89 -18.83 -11.94
N LEU A 147 13.28 -20.05 -12.32
CA LEU A 147 13.50 -21.13 -11.34
C LEU A 147 14.67 -20.81 -10.41
N ALA A 148 15.78 -20.29 -10.94
CA ALA A 148 16.91 -19.82 -10.14
C ALA A 148 16.56 -18.58 -9.31
N HIS A 149 15.63 -17.73 -9.76
CA HIS A 149 15.08 -16.64 -8.96
C HIS A 149 14.24 -17.19 -7.82
N TYR A 150 13.31 -18.14 -8.08
CA TYR A 150 12.55 -18.81 -7.00
C TYR A 150 13.45 -19.56 -6.03
N VAL A 151 14.45 -20.30 -6.52
CA VAL A 151 15.45 -20.96 -5.68
C VAL A 151 16.35 -19.95 -4.95
N ARG A 152 16.69 -18.84 -5.60
CA ARG A 152 17.48 -17.76 -5.03
C ARG A 152 16.67 -16.96 -4.00
N VAL A 153 15.40 -16.70 -4.27
CA VAL A 153 14.44 -16.10 -3.33
C VAL A 153 14.23 -17.04 -2.15
N ALA A 154 13.98 -18.33 -2.39
CA ALA A 154 13.85 -19.33 -1.32
C ALA A 154 15.13 -19.47 -0.48
N ARG A 155 16.32 -19.40 -1.10
CA ARG A 155 17.61 -19.39 -0.39
C ARG A 155 17.91 -18.09 0.35
N LYS A 156 17.27 -16.99 -0.03
CA LYS A 156 17.43 -15.66 0.59
C LYS A 156 16.45 -15.45 1.73
N LEU A 157 15.33 -16.16 1.73
CA LEU A 157 14.37 -16.12 2.81
C LEU A 157 14.96 -16.80 4.06
N SER A 158 14.89 -16.12 5.19
CA SER A 158 15.15 -16.76 6.47
C SER A 158 14.13 -17.89 6.69
N THR A 159 14.44 -18.83 7.57
CA THR A 159 13.51 -19.92 7.92
C THR A 159 12.14 -19.37 8.34
N SER A 160 12.10 -18.24 9.05
CA SER A 160 10.86 -17.56 9.41
C SER A 160 10.10 -17.03 8.19
N GLN A 161 10.77 -16.43 7.22
CA GLN A 161 10.16 -15.92 5.99
C GLN A 161 9.63 -17.05 5.08
N ILE A 162 10.33 -18.18 5.01
CA ILE A 162 9.84 -19.38 4.30
C ILE A 162 8.57 -19.89 4.99
N LEU A 163 8.58 -19.93 6.32
CA LEU A 163 7.40 -20.29 7.11
C LEU A 163 6.26 -19.30 6.88
N ASP A 164 6.52 -18.00 6.77
CA ASP A 164 5.51 -16.97 6.50
C ASP A 164 4.90 -17.14 5.11
N VAL A 165 5.69 -17.38 4.06
CA VAL A 165 5.18 -17.69 2.71
C VAL A 165 4.37 -18.99 2.72
N PHE A 166 4.84 -20.01 3.44
CA PHE A 166 4.09 -21.26 3.62
C PHE A 166 2.77 -21.02 4.35
N TRP A 167 2.81 -20.24 5.42
CA TRP A 167 1.64 -19.89 6.21
C TRP A 167 0.65 -19.01 5.43
N ASP A 168 1.10 -18.07 4.60
CA ASP A 168 0.23 -17.25 3.75
C ASP A 168 -0.49 -18.10 2.69
N LYS A 169 0.19 -19.08 2.09
CA LYS A 169 -0.46 -20.06 1.21
C LYS A 169 -1.43 -20.97 1.96
N TYR A 170 -1.10 -21.30 3.19
CA TYR A 170 -1.89 -22.16 4.05
C TYR A 170 -3.12 -21.44 4.60
N ASP A 171 -2.99 -20.13 4.89
CA ASP A 171 -4.09 -19.27 5.30
C ASP A 171 -5.12 -19.03 4.19
N ALA A 172 -4.75 -19.24 2.92
CA ALA A 172 -5.71 -19.25 1.83
C ALA A 172 -6.70 -20.44 1.89
N GLY A 173 -6.38 -21.49 2.62
CA GLY A 173 -7.26 -22.62 2.86
C GLY A 173 -7.85 -22.60 4.28
N TYR A 174 -8.72 -21.64 4.59
CA TYR A 174 -9.32 -21.45 5.93
C TYR A 174 -9.89 -22.74 6.54
N GLN A 175 -10.45 -23.62 5.73
CA GLN A 175 -11.00 -24.89 6.15
C GLN A 175 -9.95 -25.80 6.80
N PHE A 176 -8.70 -25.74 6.33
CA PHE A 176 -7.66 -26.64 6.81
C PHE A 176 -7.21 -26.29 8.24
N ARG A 177 -7.15 -25.00 8.58
CA ARG A 177 -6.77 -24.54 9.92
C ARG A 177 -7.86 -24.75 10.97
N GLY A 178 -9.10 -24.63 10.59
CA GLY A 178 -10.21 -24.90 11.49
C GLY A 178 -10.14 -26.27 12.17
N HIS A 179 -9.46 -27.24 11.53
CA HIS A 179 -9.27 -28.58 12.11
C HIS A 179 -8.12 -28.67 13.13
N PHE A 180 -7.15 -27.76 13.10
CA PHE A 180 -5.98 -27.80 13.98
C PHE A 180 -6.04 -26.79 15.12
N VAL A 181 -6.77 -25.70 14.96
CA VAL A 181 -6.94 -24.67 15.97
C VAL A 181 -8.25 -24.95 16.72
N ARG A 182 -8.15 -25.54 17.92
CA ARG A 182 -9.34 -25.71 18.78
C ARG A 182 -9.88 -24.33 19.17
N ASN A 183 -11.19 -24.14 18.99
CA ASN A 183 -11.88 -22.96 19.53
C ASN A 183 -11.59 -22.88 21.03
N ARG A 184 -10.91 -21.82 21.44
CA ARG A 184 -10.87 -21.43 22.83
C ARG A 184 -12.23 -20.82 23.17
N GLN A 185 -12.63 -20.93 24.42
CA GLN A 185 -13.89 -20.35 24.89
C GLN A 185 -14.02 -18.90 24.41
N SER A 186 -15.20 -18.55 23.91
CA SER A 186 -15.57 -17.19 23.57
C SER A 186 -15.31 -16.26 24.75
N SER A 187 -14.90 -15.03 24.49
CA SER A 187 -14.81 -14.04 25.56
C SER A 187 -16.23 -13.61 25.95
N PRO A 188 -16.66 -13.80 27.22
CA PRO A 188 -17.97 -13.36 27.65
C PRO A 188 -18.11 -11.84 27.72
N ARG A 189 -16.98 -11.11 27.60
CA ARG A 189 -16.96 -9.64 27.68
C ARG A 189 -17.22 -9.03 26.32
N PRO A 190 -18.14 -8.05 26.26
CA PRO A 190 -18.35 -7.26 25.06
C PRO A 190 -17.06 -6.58 24.59
N ALA A 191 -16.77 -6.65 23.30
CA ALA A 191 -15.51 -6.16 22.77
C ALA A 191 -15.65 -5.50 21.38
N VAL A 192 -14.74 -4.58 21.08
CA VAL A 192 -14.56 -4.00 19.76
C VAL A 192 -13.70 -4.95 18.93
N LEU A 193 -14.24 -5.43 17.81
CA LEU A 193 -13.54 -6.32 16.89
C LEU A 193 -12.49 -5.53 16.08
N VAL A 194 -11.26 -6.02 16.07
CA VAL A 194 -10.14 -5.47 15.28
C VAL A 194 -9.69 -6.53 14.27
N PRO A 195 -10.19 -6.50 13.03
CA PRO A 195 -9.72 -7.38 11.98
C PRO A 195 -8.33 -6.98 11.52
N THR A 196 -7.41 -7.95 11.40
CA THR A 196 -6.03 -7.66 10.99
C THR A 196 -5.46 -8.71 10.02
N ALA A 197 -4.73 -8.24 8.99
CA ALA A 197 -4.10 -9.09 8.00
C ALA A 197 -2.56 -9.02 8.02
N TYR A 198 -1.98 -7.98 8.60
CA TYR A 198 -0.52 -7.78 8.68
C TYR A 198 -0.12 -6.82 9.80
N VAL A 199 1.17 -6.78 10.12
CA VAL A 199 1.74 -6.15 11.31
C VAL A 199 1.35 -4.67 11.50
N ASN A 200 1.30 -3.87 10.43
CA ASN A 200 0.97 -2.44 10.56
C ASN A 200 -0.48 -2.24 10.99
N VAL A 201 -1.40 -3.09 10.51
CA VAL A 201 -2.81 -3.06 10.89
C VAL A 201 -3.00 -3.44 12.35
N SER A 202 -2.33 -4.52 12.82
CA SER A 202 -2.40 -4.92 14.23
C SER A 202 -1.77 -3.89 15.16
N ARG A 203 -0.65 -3.26 14.78
CA ARG A 203 -0.04 -2.16 15.56
C ARG A 203 -0.99 -0.97 15.74
N THR A 204 -1.73 -0.62 14.68
CA THR A 204 -2.73 0.45 14.75
C THR A 204 -3.87 0.06 15.70
N GLY A 205 -4.40 -1.16 15.60
CA GLY A 205 -5.42 -1.66 16.53
C GLY A 205 -4.95 -1.68 17.99
N ILE A 206 -3.71 -2.10 18.23
CA ILE A 206 -3.07 -2.06 19.56
C ILE A 206 -2.94 -0.63 20.07
N ALA A 207 -2.57 0.32 19.22
CA ALA A 207 -2.48 1.73 19.59
C ALA A 207 -3.84 2.29 20.04
N TYR A 208 -4.92 1.95 19.35
CA TYR A 208 -6.28 2.32 19.77
C TYR A 208 -6.70 1.63 21.08
N ALA A 209 -6.35 0.35 21.28
CA ALA A 209 -6.63 -0.31 22.54
C ALA A 209 -5.92 0.35 23.73
N ASN A 210 -4.69 0.82 23.54
CA ASN A 210 -3.98 1.62 24.54
C ASN A 210 -4.63 3.01 24.76
N THR A 211 -5.22 3.60 23.71
CA THR A 211 -5.93 4.89 23.80
C THR A 211 -7.21 4.78 24.62
N PHE A 212 -7.90 3.63 24.55
CA PHE A 212 -9.17 3.37 25.21
C PHE A 212 -9.07 2.21 26.20
N PRO A 213 -8.36 2.36 27.34
CA PRO A 213 -8.08 1.27 28.27
C PRO A 213 -9.32 0.75 28.98
N GLN A 214 -10.43 1.48 28.95
CA GLN A 214 -11.72 1.10 29.54
C GLN A 214 -12.57 0.21 28.63
N GLU A 215 -12.22 0.12 27.34
CA GLU A 215 -12.93 -0.71 26.37
C GLU A 215 -12.16 -2.02 26.13
N ASN A 216 -12.89 -3.12 25.91
CA ASN A 216 -12.26 -4.38 25.55
C ASN A 216 -12.14 -4.47 24.02
N PHE A 217 -11.06 -5.09 23.56
CA PHE A 217 -10.78 -5.32 22.15
C PHE A 217 -10.57 -6.79 21.85
N LEU A 218 -11.04 -7.23 20.70
CA LEU A 218 -10.80 -8.55 20.15
C LEU A 218 -10.05 -8.44 18.83
N LEU A 219 -8.75 -8.69 18.83
CA LEU A 219 -7.94 -8.77 17.63
C LEU A 219 -8.15 -10.13 16.96
N VAL A 220 -8.60 -10.15 15.71
CA VAL A 220 -8.74 -11.39 14.94
C VAL A 220 -7.80 -11.33 13.73
N ALA A 221 -6.76 -12.16 13.79
CA ALA A 221 -5.74 -12.22 12.76
C ALA A 221 -6.14 -13.17 11.63
N THR A 222 -6.12 -12.68 10.41
CA THR A 222 -6.37 -13.46 9.19
C THR A 222 -5.12 -14.21 8.72
N ARG A 223 -3.93 -13.70 9.06
CA ARG A 223 -2.63 -14.21 8.66
C ARG A 223 -1.64 -14.13 9.82
N ARG A 224 -0.55 -14.91 9.76
CA ARG A 224 0.51 -14.87 10.77
C ARG A 224 1.13 -13.49 10.95
N SER A 225 1.36 -12.77 9.85
CA SER A 225 1.87 -11.38 9.86
C SER A 225 0.93 -10.38 10.55
N GLY A 226 -0.36 -10.72 10.67
CA GLY A 226 -1.35 -9.92 11.41
C GLY A 226 -1.43 -10.24 12.91
N TRP A 227 -0.69 -11.23 13.40
CA TRP A 227 -0.71 -11.56 14.81
C TRP A 227 0.03 -10.49 15.63
N GLY A 228 -0.72 -9.83 16.52
CA GLY A 228 -0.16 -8.81 17.41
C GLY A 228 0.79 -9.40 18.45
N GLN A 229 1.91 -8.73 18.68
CA GLN A 229 2.83 -8.99 19.77
C GLN A 229 2.62 -7.94 20.87
N ASN A 230 2.86 -8.27 22.12
CA ASN A 230 2.73 -7.36 23.25
C ASN A 230 1.33 -6.72 23.36
N LEU A 231 0.30 -7.58 23.40
CA LEU A 231 -1.08 -7.12 23.52
C LEU A 231 -1.33 -6.42 24.86
N PRO A 232 -2.04 -5.27 24.89
CA PRO A 232 -2.47 -4.64 26.11
C PRO A 232 -3.48 -5.52 26.86
N SER A 233 -3.63 -5.29 28.16
CA SER A 233 -4.45 -6.14 29.05
C SER A 233 -5.95 -6.16 28.68
N ASN A 234 -6.43 -5.14 27.99
CA ASN A 234 -7.79 -5.02 27.50
C ASN A 234 -7.99 -5.59 26.08
N MET A 235 -6.97 -6.30 25.52
CA MET A 235 -7.06 -6.88 24.19
C MET A 235 -6.82 -8.40 24.21
N ALA A 236 -7.79 -9.16 23.70
CA ALA A 236 -7.64 -10.58 23.40
C ALA A 236 -7.30 -10.79 21.92
N ALA A 237 -6.61 -11.89 21.58
CA ALA A 237 -6.32 -12.24 20.19
C ALA A 237 -6.86 -13.62 19.83
N ARG A 238 -7.30 -13.77 18.58
CA ARG A 238 -7.81 -15.01 17.99
C ARG A 238 -7.31 -15.15 16.55
N TRP A 239 -7.36 -16.38 16.04
CA TRP A 239 -7.14 -16.66 14.63
C TRP A 239 -8.46 -16.78 13.90
N LEU A 240 -8.63 -16.10 12.76
CA LEU A 240 -9.84 -16.24 11.95
C LEU A 240 -10.09 -17.69 11.54
N SER A 241 -9.03 -18.44 11.24
CA SER A 241 -9.10 -19.86 10.89
C SER A 241 -9.73 -20.75 11.97
N SER A 242 -9.76 -20.32 13.25
CA SER A 242 -10.44 -21.05 14.32
C SER A 242 -11.97 -21.00 14.23
N TYR A 243 -12.50 -20.07 13.42
CA TYR A 243 -13.93 -19.91 13.16
C TYR A 243 -14.35 -20.46 11.79
N ALA A 244 -13.43 -21.06 11.05
CA ALA A 244 -13.76 -21.67 9.76
C ALA A 244 -14.75 -22.82 9.93
N SER A 245 -15.73 -22.88 9.03
CA SER A 245 -16.72 -23.95 8.96
C SER A 245 -16.73 -24.59 7.58
N VAL A 246 -16.94 -25.91 7.56
CA VAL A 246 -17.19 -26.63 6.30
C VAL A 246 -18.68 -26.48 6.00
N ARG A 247 -19.00 -25.77 4.92
CA ARG A 247 -20.37 -25.58 4.44
C ARG A 247 -20.42 -25.94 2.95
N ASP A 248 -21.47 -26.61 2.53
CA ASP A 248 -21.77 -26.74 1.10
C ASP A 248 -22.23 -25.38 0.57
N ARG A 249 -21.54 -24.88 -0.44
CA ARG A 249 -21.81 -23.62 -1.14
C ARG A 249 -22.16 -23.83 -2.60
N GLY A 250 -22.56 -25.04 -2.98
CA GLY A 250 -22.84 -25.37 -4.39
C GLY A 250 -23.91 -24.46 -5.01
N ALA A 251 -25.03 -24.29 -4.32
CA ALA A 251 -26.12 -23.43 -4.78
C ALA A 251 -25.74 -21.94 -4.81
N GLU A 252 -25.06 -21.44 -3.78
CA GLU A 252 -24.60 -20.06 -3.69
C GLU A 252 -23.57 -19.73 -4.78
N ASN A 253 -22.60 -20.61 -4.99
CA ASN A 253 -21.62 -20.48 -6.05
C ASN A 253 -22.28 -20.47 -7.44
N ALA A 254 -23.27 -21.33 -7.67
CA ALA A 254 -23.99 -21.40 -8.94
C ALA A 254 -24.83 -20.13 -9.20
N ASP A 255 -25.49 -19.59 -8.18
CA ASP A 255 -26.23 -18.34 -8.29
C ASP A 255 -25.30 -17.15 -8.60
N MET A 256 -24.24 -17.01 -7.83
CA MET A 256 -23.27 -15.94 -8.04
C MET A 256 -22.58 -16.04 -9.42
N GLU A 257 -22.30 -17.24 -9.90
CA GLU A 257 -21.78 -17.47 -11.25
C GLU A 257 -22.76 -17.02 -12.34
N ARG A 258 -24.05 -17.27 -12.19
CA ARG A 258 -25.08 -16.78 -13.14
C ARG A 258 -25.12 -15.26 -13.16
N ARG A 259 -25.14 -14.61 -11.99
CA ARG A 259 -25.14 -13.13 -11.86
C ARG A 259 -23.88 -12.53 -12.45
N TRP A 260 -22.72 -13.16 -12.17
CA TRP A 260 -21.45 -12.73 -12.75
C TRP A 260 -21.47 -12.77 -14.29
N ARG A 261 -21.95 -13.86 -14.89
CA ARG A 261 -22.03 -13.96 -16.35
C ARG A 261 -22.94 -12.87 -16.94
N SER A 262 -24.04 -12.57 -16.27
CA SER A 262 -24.93 -11.48 -16.70
C SER A 262 -24.23 -10.13 -16.61
N LEU A 263 -23.57 -9.85 -15.48
CA LEU A 263 -22.82 -8.61 -15.29
C LEU A 263 -21.65 -8.49 -16.28
N LEU A 264 -20.90 -9.55 -16.47
CA LEU A 264 -19.76 -9.57 -17.41
C LEU A 264 -20.20 -9.21 -18.83
N LYS A 265 -21.34 -9.74 -19.29
CA LYS A 265 -21.93 -9.39 -20.59
C LYS A 265 -22.26 -7.90 -20.71
N GLU A 266 -22.63 -7.26 -19.63
CA GLU A 266 -22.89 -5.81 -19.61
C GLU A 266 -21.58 -5.01 -19.56
N LEU A 267 -20.65 -5.38 -18.68
CA LEU A 267 -19.36 -4.72 -18.53
C LEU A 267 -18.54 -4.76 -19.84
N THR A 268 -18.54 -5.89 -20.53
CA THR A 268 -17.80 -6.07 -21.79
C THR A 268 -18.35 -5.27 -22.98
N ARG A 269 -19.41 -4.48 -22.79
CA ARG A 269 -19.82 -3.44 -23.73
C ARG A 269 -18.86 -2.25 -23.75
N THR A 270 -18.07 -2.05 -22.69
CA THR A 270 -16.99 -1.07 -22.66
C THR A 270 -15.69 -1.71 -23.15
N THR A 271 -14.88 -0.94 -23.85
CA THR A 271 -13.62 -1.41 -24.42
C THR A 271 -12.66 -1.92 -23.35
N GLU A 272 -12.62 -1.26 -22.20
CA GLU A 272 -11.74 -1.60 -21.10
C GLU A 272 -12.05 -2.99 -20.54
N PHE A 273 -13.31 -3.27 -20.21
CA PHE A 273 -13.68 -4.59 -19.69
C PHE A 273 -13.65 -5.66 -20.75
N ALA A 274 -14.00 -5.36 -22.02
CA ALA A 274 -13.83 -6.29 -23.12
C ALA A 274 -12.37 -6.72 -23.29
N THR A 275 -11.45 -5.77 -23.18
CA THR A 275 -10.01 -6.04 -23.28
C THR A 275 -9.51 -6.86 -22.09
N LEU A 276 -9.95 -6.56 -20.85
CA LEU A 276 -9.58 -7.36 -19.66
C LEU A 276 -10.15 -8.79 -19.74
N ASP A 277 -11.33 -8.96 -20.29
CA ASP A 277 -11.92 -10.30 -20.48
C ASP A 277 -11.18 -11.09 -21.57
N HIS A 278 -10.90 -10.46 -22.72
CA HIS A 278 -10.12 -11.07 -23.80
C HIS A 278 -8.73 -11.54 -23.34
N THR A 279 -8.07 -10.76 -22.48
CA THR A 279 -6.77 -11.15 -21.88
C THR A 279 -6.89 -12.24 -20.82
N GLY A 280 -8.11 -12.63 -20.45
CA GLY A 280 -8.39 -13.65 -19.45
C GLY A 280 -8.24 -13.18 -18.01
N TYR A 281 -8.01 -11.87 -17.76
CA TYR A 281 -7.83 -11.34 -16.41
C TYR A 281 -9.09 -11.49 -15.56
N LEU A 282 -10.27 -11.23 -16.15
CA LEU A 282 -11.56 -11.31 -15.42
C LEU A 282 -11.96 -12.74 -15.05
N ARG A 283 -11.32 -13.79 -15.63
CA ARG A 283 -11.55 -15.19 -15.22
C ARG A 283 -11.22 -15.46 -13.77
N HIS A 284 -10.34 -14.63 -13.18
CA HIS A 284 -9.96 -14.77 -11.78
C HIS A 284 -10.99 -14.22 -10.80
N PHE A 285 -11.92 -13.35 -11.27
CA PHE A 285 -12.86 -12.66 -10.40
C PHE A 285 -13.72 -13.62 -9.58
N MET A 286 -14.35 -14.61 -10.22
CA MET A 286 -15.16 -15.60 -9.51
C MET A 286 -14.36 -16.50 -8.56
N ARG A 287 -13.10 -16.73 -8.83
CA ARG A 287 -12.21 -17.44 -7.88
C ARG A 287 -12.00 -16.61 -6.62
N TRP A 288 -11.83 -15.30 -6.74
CA TRP A 288 -11.72 -14.40 -5.60
C TRP A 288 -13.01 -14.34 -4.79
N VAL A 289 -14.17 -14.28 -5.46
CA VAL A 289 -15.49 -14.29 -4.79
C VAL A 289 -15.72 -15.60 -4.02
N ARG A 290 -15.44 -16.76 -4.63
CA ARG A 290 -15.58 -18.06 -3.97
C ARG A 290 -14.72 -18.17 -2.72
N HIS A 291 -13.48 -17.72 -2.79
CA HIS A 291 -12.62 -17.63 -1.62
C HIS A 291 -13.16 -16.61 -0.60
N GLY A 292 -13.69 -15.50 -1.08
CA GLY A 292 -14.37 -14.51 -0.25
C GLY A 292 -15.52 -15.09 0.57
N PHE A 293 -16.29 -16.04 0.02
CA PHE A 293 -17.37 -16.72 0.76
C PHE A 293 -16.82 -17.50 1.97
N GLU A 294 -15.66 -18.14 1.83
CA GLU A 294 -15.02 -18.83 2.95
C GLU A 294 -14.62 -17.86 4.06
N VAL A 295 -14.02 -16.74 3.66
CA VAL A 295 -13.62 -15.66 4.57
C VAL A 295 -14.85 -15.03 5.25
N ARG A 296 -15.91 -14.75 4.50
CA ARG A 296 -17.17 -14.23 5.01
C ARG A 296 -17.78 -15.13 6.09
N ASP A 297 -17.85 -16.43 5.81
CA ASP A 297 -18.47 -17.37 6.74
C ASP A 297 -17.67 -17.48 8.05
N ALA A 298 -16.34 -17.44 7.97
CA ALA A 298 -15.50 -17.37 9.17
C ALA A 298 -15.76 -16.09 9.97
N TRP A 299 -15.87 -14.94 9.31
CA TRP A 299 -16.19 -13.67 9.98
C TRP A 299 -17.61 -13.64 10.56
N ARG A 300 -18.58 -14.26 9.89
CA ARG A 300 -19.91 -14.43 10.45
C ARG A 300 -19.86 -15.23 11.74
N ASN A 301 -19.13 -16.34 11.74
CA ASN A 301 -18.96 -17.14 12.95
C ASN A 301 -18.30 -16.35 14.09
N VAL A 302 -17.33 -15.44 13.78
CA VAL A 302 -16.80 -14.51 14.80
C VAL A 302 -17.92 -13.64 15.37
N LEU A 303 -18.70 -12.98 14.50
CA LEU A 303 -19.79 -12.09 14.91
C LEU A 303 -20.95 -12.82 15.60
N ASP A 304 -21.11 -14.13 15.38
CA ASP A 304 -22.16 -14.96 15.99
C ASP A 304 -21.73 -15.56 17.33
N THR A 305 -20.41 -15.78 17.53
CA THR A 305 -19.91 -16.48 18.72
C THR A 305 -19.24 -15.57 19.74
N GLU A 306 -18.69 -14.45 19.30
CA GLU A 306 -18.05 -13.46 20.17
C GLU A 306 -19.02 -12.32 20.47
N SER A 307 -18.93 -11.73 21.67
CA SER A 307 -19.76 -10.57 22.05
C SER A 307 -19.25 -9.28 21.41
N VAL A 308 -19.39 -9.16 20.09
CA VAL A 308 -18.92 -7.99 19.35
C VAL A 308 -19.89 -6.82 19.49
N GLN A 309 -19.40 -5.67 20.01
CA GLN A 309 -20.17 -4.42 20.13
C GLN A 309 -19.98 -3.47 18.95
N GLY A 310 -18.89 -3.60 18.21
CA GLY A 310 -18.58 -2.78 17.06
C GLY A 310 -17.27 -3.24 16.40
N VAL A 311 -16.93 -2.65 15.27
CA VAL A 311 -15.73 -2.98 14.50
C VAL A 311 -14.85 -1.74 14.33
N LEU A 312 -13.55 -1.86 14.65
CA LEU A 312 -12.51 -0.89 14.33
C LEU A 312 -11.60 -1.50 13.25
N CYS A 313 -11.74 -1.06 12.02
CA CYS A 313 -10.98 -1.59 10.89
C CYS A 313 -9.86 -0.63 10.48
N ALA A 314 -8.61 -1.03 10.70
CA ALA A 314 -7.43 -0.23 10.36
C ALA A 314 -6.92 -0.41 8.91
N ASP A 315 -7.61 -1.19 8.10
CA ASP A 315 -7.40 -1.31 6.66
C ASP A 315 -8.64 -1.91 5.98
N ASP A 316 -9.52 -1.05 5.51
CA ASP A 316 -10.71 -1.45 4.77
C ASP A 316 -10.47 -1.51 3.24
N SER A 317 -9.23 -1.47 2.80
CA SER A 317 -8.80 -1.69 1.41
C SER A 317 -8.46 -3.14 1.11
N ASN A 318 -8.24 -3.95 2.14
CA ASN A 318 -7.97 -5.37 2.01
C ASN A 318 -9.30 -6.17 2.14
N PRO A 319 -9.63 -7.09 1.21
CA PRO A 319 -10.86 -7.89 1.30
C PRO A 319 -11.03 -8.62 2.64
N TYR A 320 -9.96 -9.17 3.22
CA TYR A 320 -10.02 -9.90 4.49
C TYR A 320 -10.50 -9.07 5.67
N THR A 321 -10.12 -7.79 5.72
CA THR A 321 -10.47 -6.85 6.80
C THR A 321 -11.68 -6.00 6.45
N ARG A 322 -12.01 -5.86 5.16
CA ARG A 322 -13.19 -5.16 4.66
C ARG A 322 -14.49 -5.97 4.86
N ILE A 323 -14.44 -7.29 4.67
CA ILE A 323 -15.61 -8.15 4.84
C ILE A 323 -16.25 -8.02 6.23
N PRO A 324 -15.53 -8.13 7.37
CA PRO A 324 -16.15 -7.98 8.69
C PRO A 324 -16.70 -6.58 8.95
N LEU A 325 -16.09 -5.53 8.40
CA LEU A 325 -16.62 -4.16 8.47
C LEU A 325 -17.99 -4.09 7.82
N LEU A 326 -18.15 -4.58 6.60
CA LEU A 326 -19.41 -4.55 5.86
C LEU A 326 -20.46 -5.50 6.46
N LEU A 327 -20.07 -6.65 7.01
CA LEU A 327 -20.96 -7.54 7.76
C LEU A 327 -21.50 -6.88 9.02
N ALA A 328 -20.64 -6.18 9.77
CA ALA A 328 -21.05 -5.41 10.95
C ALA A 328 -22.07 -4.32 10.56
N GLN A 329 -21.79 -3.59 9.49
CA GLN A 329 -22.70 -2.58 8.95
C GLN A 329 -24.06 -3.18 8.57
N ALA A 330 -24.09 -4.33 7.89
CA ALA A 330 -25.33 -5.03 7.54
C ALA A 330 -26.12 -5.51 8.76
N ARG A 331 -25.46 -5.69 9.91
CA ARG A 331 -26.09 -6.08 11.19
C ARG A 331 -26.45 -4.87 12.08
N GLY A 332 -26.24 -3.64 11.61
CA GLY A 332 -26.46 -2.44 12.42
C GLY A 332 -25.47 -2.26 13.58
N LEU A 333 -24.33 -2.95 13.56
CA LEU A 333 -23.28 -2.74 14.53
C LEU A 333 -22.45 -1.51 14.14
N PRO A 334 -22.07 -0.64 15.10
CA PRO A 334 -21.21 0.51 14.85
C PRO A 334 -19.88 0.04 14.26
N ASN A 335 -19.43 0.76 13.25
CA ASN A 335 -18.19 0.40 12.57
C ASN A 335 -17.37 1.64 12.21
N ILE A 336 -16.10 1.59 12.55
CA ILE A 336 -15.15 2.66 12.39
C ILE A 336 -14.06 2.17 11.44
N SER A 337 -13.84 2.89 10.35
CA SER A 337 -12.66 2.72 9.52
C SER A 337 -11.55 3.65 10.01
N CYS A 338 -10.32 3.21 9.92
CA CYS A 338 -9.13 4.06 9.98
C CYS A 338 -8.07 3.51 9.04
N HIS A 339 -6.94 4.17 8.89
CA HIS A 339 -5.85 3.67 8.06
C HIS A 339 -4.57 3.52 8.88
N HIS A 340 -3.82 2.44 8.66
CA HIS A 340 -2.56 2.19 9.35
C HIS A 340 -1.43 3.12 8.90
N GLY A 341 -1.47 3.61 7.64
CA GLY A 341 -0.63 4.69 7.14
C GLY A 341 -1.26 6.06 7.39
N ALA A 342 -0.69 7.13 6.83
CA ALA A 342 -1.22 8.48 6.93
C ALA A 342 -2.35 8.74 5.93
N LEU A 343 -2.24 8.22 4.72
CA LEU A 343 -3.18 8.48 3.62
C LEU A 343 -3.57 7.16 2.94
N ASP A 344 -4.78 7.07 2.41
CA ASP A 344 -5.25 5.94 1.61
C ASP A 344 -5.99 6.42 0.35
N GLY A 345 -5.26 6.53 -0.76
CA GLY A 345 -5.81 6.91 -2.05
C GLY A 345 -6.88 5.96 -2.60
N ARG A 346 -6.95 4.74 -2.10
CA ARG A 346 -7.99 3.77 -2.50
C ARG A 346 -9.40 4.20 -2.08
N TYR A 347 -9.53 5.11 -1.11
CA TYR A 347 -10.82 5.74 -0.81
C TYR A 347 -11.44 6.43 -2.03
N PHE A 348 -10.63 6.83 -2.98
CA PHE A 348 -11.12 7.37 -4.26
C PHE A 348 -12.03 6.38 -5.01
N PHE A 349 -11.78 5.07 -4.88
CA PHE A 349 -12.52 4.01 -5.57
C PHE A 349 -13.63 3.38 -4.72
N LYS A 350 -13.64 3.58 -3.41
CA LYS A 350 -14.65 3.00 -2.51
C LYS A 350 -15.95 3.80 -2.56
N ARG A 351 -17.07 3.12 -2.33
CA ARG A 351 -18.40 3.73 -2.11
C ARG A 351 -18.97 3.35 -0.76
N LYS A 352 -18.60 2.18 -0.24
CA LYS A 352 -18.92 1.75 1.11
C LYS A 352 -17.67 1.77 1.97
N TYR A 353 -17.73 2.38 3.11
CA TYR A 353 -16.70 2.48 4.14
C TYR A 353 -17.39 2.47 5.51
N GLY A 354 -16.63 2.58 6.59
CA GLY A 354 -17.18 2.63 7.93
C GLY A 354 -18.22 3.75 8.12
N ASP A 355 -19.07 3.60 9.10
CA ASP A 355 -20.04 4.64 9.47
C ASP A 355 -19.33 5.94 9.80
N ILE A 356 -18.17 5.81 10.47
CA ILE A 356 -17.21 6.89 10.72
C ILE A 356 -15.83 6.46 10.21
N ILE A 357 -15.09 7.41 9.65
CA ILE A 357 -13.70 7.23 9.28
C ILE A 357 -12.87 8.09 10.23
N TRP A 358 -12.12 7.44 11.11
CA TRP A 358 -11.14 8.15 11.95
C TRP A 358 -9.87 8.43 11.19
N VAL A 359 -9.55 9.70 11.08
CA VAL A 359 -8.33 10.24 10.48
C VAL A 359 -7.40 10.77 11.55
N LYS A 360 -6.10 10.81 11.28
CA LYS A 360 -5.11 11.18 12.29
C LYS A 360 -5.00 12.69 12.51
N GLY A 361 -5.40 13.49 11.51
CA GLY A 361 -5.35 14.95 11.62
C GLY A 361 -6.00 15.63 10.43
N LYS A 362 -5.94 16.95 10.41
CA LYS A 362 -6.53 17.79 9.34
C LYS A 362 -6.02 17.45 7.94
N MET A 363 -4.76 17.03 7.83
CA MET A 363 -4.17 16.62 6.55
C MET A 363 -4.90 15.42 5.93
N GLU A 364 -5.16 14.37 6.72
CA GLU A 364 -5.92 13.21 6.24
C GLU A 364 -7.39 13.56 5.99
N GLU A 365 -8.00 14.35 6.86
CA GLU A 365 -9.38 14.83 6.71
C GLU A 365 -9.56 15.56 5.37
N ASP A 366 -8.71 16.54 5.10
CA ASP A 366 -8.72 17.30 3.85
C ASP A 366 -8.52 16.39 2.63
N TYR A 367 -7.57 15.44 2.73
CA TYR A 367 -7.31 14.50 1.66
C TYR A 367 -8.52 13.60 1.35
N LEU A 368 -9.14 13.01 2.36
CA LEU A 368 -10.29 12.14 2.16
C LEU A 368 -11.50 12.91 1.61
N VAL A 369 -11.76 14.10 2.15
CA VAL A 369 -12.92 14.91 1.73
C VAL A 369 -12.69 15.53 0.35
N ARG A 370 -11.58 16.24 0.12
CA ARG A 370 -11.36 16.99 -1.11
C ARG A 370 -10.83 16.15 -2.26
N THR A 371 -9.89 15.23 -1.96
CA THR A 371 -9.26 14.43 -3.02
C THR A 371 -10.06 13.15 -3.30
N CYS A 372 -10.41 12.40 -2.26
CA CYS A 372 -11.14 11.13 -2.43
C CYS A 372 -12.65 11.32 -2.59
N GLY A 373 -13.21 12.46 -2.21
CA GLY A 373 -14.63 12.76 -2.29
C GLY A 373 -15.48 12.01 -1.25
N VAL A 374 -14.89 11.69 -0.10
CA VAL A 374 -15.62 11.12 1.05
C VAL A 374 -16.50 12.20 1.66
N PRO A 375 -17.78 11.92 1.97
CA PRO A 375 -18.66 12.88 2.65
C PRO A 375 -18.07 13.36 3.98
N ARG A 376 -18.11 14.67 4.22
CA ARG A 376 -17.49 15.30 5.40
C ARG A 376 -18.04 14.79 6.72
N ASP A 377 -19.33 14.48 6.77
CA ASP A 377 -20.03 13.94 7.92
C ASP A 377 -19.61 12.50 8.29
N ARG A 378 -18.88 11.82 7.41
CA ARG A 378 -18.30 10.50 7.65
C ARG A 378 -16.86 10.55 8.17
N VAL A 379 -16.21 11.72 8.17
CA VAL A 379 -14.81 11.86 8.54
C VAL A 379 -14.68 12.59 9.87
N GLU A 380 -13.98 11.98 10.81
CA GLU A 380 -13.74 12.52 12.14
C GLU A 380 -12.25 12.40 12.51
N ILE A 381 -11.69 13.45 13.08
CA ILE A 381 -10.30 13.40 13.57
C ILE A 381 -10.28 12.58 14.87
N GLY A 382 -9.50 11.50 14.85
CA GLY A 382 -9.48 10.54 15.95
C GLY A 382 -8.25 9.62 15.88
N ALA A 383 -7.03 10.19 15.95
CA ALA A 383 -5.80 9.40 16.01
C ALA A 383 -5.73 8.58 17.31
N PRO A 384 -4.97 7.48 17.36
CA PRO A 384 -4.64 6.87 18.64
C PRO A 384 -3.73 7.79 19.46
N ALA A 385 -3.78 7.67 20.78
CA ALA A 385 -2.88 8.42 21.65
C ALA A 385 -1.42 8.12 21.32
N LEU A 386 -0.60 9.15 21.38
CA LEU A 386 0.84 9.00 21.24
C LEU A 386 1.40 8.26 22.47
N PRO A 387 2.41 7.38 22.29
CA PRO A 387 3.08 6.74 23.41
C PRO A 387 3.59 7.80 24.42
N ALA A 388 3.50 7.50 25.72
CA ALA A 388 3.97 8.41 26.77
C ALA A 388 5.46 8.78 26.65
N THR A 389 6.25 7.93 25.98
CA THR A 389 7.67 8.17 25.65
C THR A 389 7.86 9.33 24.66
N TRP A 390 6.80 9.81 24.00
CA TRP A 390 6.84 10.93 23.05
C TRP A 390 6.57 12.29 23.71
N ASN A 391 7.17 12.55 24.86
CA ASN A 391 7.01 13.81 25.57
C ASN A 391 7.56 15.00 24.77
N ALA A 392 6.72 15.97 24.51
CA ALA A 392 7.03 17.20 23.78
C ALA A 392 8.23 17.98 24.37
N SER A 393 8.46 17.91 25.70
CA SER A 393 9.57 18.58 26.37
C SER A 393 10.97 18.03 26.06
N GLN A 394 11.08 16.81 25.53
CA GLN A 394 12.37 16.26 25.07
C GLN A 394 12.69 16.62 23.61
N MET A 395 11.71 17.14 22.88
CA MET A 395 11.77 17.36 21.43
C MET A 395 12.39 18.70 21.03
N THR A 396 12.50 19.66 21.97
CA THR A 396 13.05 21.01 21.73
C THR A 396 14.57 21.09 21.82
N ARG A 397 15.28 20.00 22.10
CA ARG A 397 16.74 20.01 22.10
C ARG A 397 17.24 20.08 20.65
N ARG A 398 18.11 21.09 20.42
CA ARG A 398 18.73 21.46 19.14
C ARG A 398 19.01 20.25 18.24
N HIS A 399 18.38 20.20 17.08
CA HIS A 399 18.60 19.18 16.05
C HIS A 399 20.05 19.14 15.57
N GLU A 400 20.79 20.25 15.72
CA GLU A 400 22.16 20.44 15.28
C GLU A 400 23.17 19.40 15.82
N SER A 401 22.92 18.87 17.03
CA SER A 401 23.82 17.87 17.65
C SER A 401 23.48 16.42 17.31
N LYS A 402 22.43 16.15 16.52
CA LYS A 402 21.97 14.79 16.22
C LYS A 402 22.90 14.12 15.22
N PRO A 403 23.28 12.82 15.44
CA PRO A 403 24.34 12.17 14.68
C PRO A 403 23.90 11.54 13.37
N HIS A 404 22.59 11.48 13.04
CA HIS A 404 22.10 10.68 11.91
C HIS A 404 21.28 11.47 10.90
N LEU A 405 21.63 11.29 9.61
CA LEU A 405 20.75 11.54 8.47
C LEU A 405 19.94 10.24 8.25
N LEU A 406 18.63 10.32 8.21
CA LEU A 406 17.77 9.14 8.13
C LEU A 406 17.08 9.06 6.77
N PHE A 407 17.57 8.18 5.88
CA PHE A 407 16.87 7.85 4.64
C PHE A 407 15.84 6.75 4.92
N LEU A 408 14.59 7.03 4.64
CA LEU A 408 13.44 6.15 4.86
C LEU A 408 13.06 5.48 3.55
N SER A 409 13.48 4.24 3.38
CA SER A 409 13.22 3.46 2.16
C SER A 409 11.77 2.98 2.07
N GLU A 410 11.35 2.63 0.87
CA GLU A 410 9.99 2.22 0.53
C GLU A 410 10.00 0.98 -0.37
N LEU A 411 8.84 0.38 -0.59
CA LEU A 411 8.68 -0.81 -1.45
C LEU A 411 8.62 -0.42 -2.94
N PHE A 412 9.67 0.21 -3.44
CA PHE A 412 9.73 0.78 -4.78
C PHE A 412 9.28 -0.20 -5.87
N GLU A 413 9.80 -1.44 -5.86
CA GLU A 413 9.48 -2.43 -6.90
C GLU A 413 8.04 -2.90 -6.82
N THR A 414 7.45 -2.99 -5.64
CA THR A 414 6.05 -3.35 -5.44
C THR A 414 5.13 -2.26 -5.99
N GLU A 415 5.56 -1.02 -5.87
CA GLU A 415 4.85 0.15 -6.38
C GLU A 415 5.17 0.46 -7.86
N GLY A 416 5.96 -0.40 -8.52
CA GLY A 416 6.32 -0.26 -9.92
C GLY A 416 7.52 0.62 -10.19
N GLY A 417 8.25 1.03 -9.14
CA GLY A 417 9.48 1.82 -9.26
C GLY A 417 10.75 0.96 -9.38
N ARG A 418 11.88 1.62 -9.55
CA ARG A 418 13.21 1.02 -9.67
C ARG A 418 14.09 1.45 -8.51
N ALA A 419 14.17 0.65 -7.45
CA ALA A 419 14.91 1.01 -6.23
C ALA A 419 16.37 1.40 -6.49
N GLU A 420 17.07 0.72 -7.40
CA GLU A 420 18.47 1.03 -7.69
C GLU A 420 18.63 2.42 -8.31
N GLU A 421 17.69 2.86 -9.15
CA GLU A 421 17.69 4.19 -9.75
C GLU A 421 17.47 5.27 -8.67
N TYR A 422 16.46 5.07 -7.81
CA TYR A 422 16.21 5.99 -6.71
C TYR A 422 17.36 6.10 -5.73
N TYR A 423 17.99 4.98 -5.41
CA TYR A 423 19.16 4.95 -4.55
C TYR A 423 20.36 5.68 -5.17
N ARG A 424 20.57 5.57 -6.49
CA ARG A 424 21.62 6.31 -7.20
C ARG A 424 21.40 7.82 -7.20
N ASP A 425 20.16 8.27 -7.25
CA ASP A 425 19.85 9.70 -7.24
C ASP A 425 19.98 10.32 -5.84
N VAL A 426 19.72 9.57 -4.78
CA VAL A 426 19.61 10.10 -3.42
C VAL A 426 20.82 9.78 -2.55
N LEU A 427 21.24 8.51 -2.51
CA LEU A 427 22.19 8.06 -1.48
C LEU A 427 23.62 8.62 -1.61
N PRO A 428 24.21 8.80 -2.81
CA PRO A 428 25.52 9.43 -2.91
C PRO A 428 25.54 10.84 -2.35
N ALA A 429 24.54 11.66 -2.68
CA ALA A 429 24.45 13.04 -2.19
C ALA A 429 24.23 13.10 -0.67
N LEU A 430 23.43 12.19 -0.11
CA LEU A 430 23.25 12.08 1.35
C LEU A 430 24.53 11.59 2.05
N ALA A 431 25.26 10.65 1.47
CA ALA A 431 26.50 10.16 2.04
C ALA A 431 27.60 11.25 2.01
N ASP A 432 27.66 12.05 0.93
CA ASP A 432 28.57 13.20 0.85
C ASP A 432 28.19 14.27 1.89
N LEU A 433 26.90 14.52 2.10
CA LEU A 433 26.43 15.41 3.16
C LEU A 433 26.79 14.86 4.55
N ALA A 434 26.65 13.55 4.77
CA ALA A 434 27.05 12.91 6.02
C ALA A 434 28.56 13.06 6.28
N LEU A 435 29.40 12.88 5.24
CA LEU A 435 30.85 13.08 5.34
C LEU A 435 31.21 14.53 5.67
N SER A 436 30.59 15.51 4.99
CA SER A 436 30.90 16.94 5.18
C SER A 436 30.41 17.49 6.53
N THR A 437 29.44 16.81 7.17
CA THR A 437 28.88 17.21 8.46
C THR A 437 29.27 16.31 9.63
N GLU A 438 30.22 15.38 9.40
CA GLU A 438 30.72 14.40 10.39
C GLU A 438 29.61 13.56 11.03
N ARG A 439 28.58 13.23 10.23
CA ARG A 439 27.42 12.43 10.66
C ARG A 439 27.41 11.05 10.00
N LYS A 440 26.46 10.22 10.38
CA LYS A 440 26.19 8.92 9.76
C LYS A 440 24.91 8.96 8.94
N LEU A 441 24.97 8.38 7.73
CA LEU A 441 23.78 8.09 6.94
C LEU A 441 23.19 6.75 7.40
N VAL A 442 21.95 6.76 7.83
CA VAL A 442 21.21 5.56 8.17
C VAL A 442 20.15 5.30 7.10
N VAL A 443 20.28 4.20 6.37
CA VAL A 443 19.29 3.72 5.41
C VAL A 443 18.33 2.78 6.15
N LYS A 444 17.17 3.29 6.55
CA LYS A 444 16.13 2.53 7.22
C LYS A 444 15.23 1.86 6.19
N LEU A 445 15.33 0.54 6.11
CA LEU A 445 14.54 -0.26 5.18
C LEU A 445 13.08 -0.37 5.62
N HIS A 446 12.19 -0.49 4.63
CA HIS A 446 10.82 -0.93 4.89
C HIS A 446 10.84 -2.37 5.45
N PRO A 447 9.94 -2.75 6.37
CA PRO A 447 9.95 -4.10 6.99
C PRO A 447 9.89 -5.27 6.01
N MET A 448 9.41 -5.05 4.79
CA MET A 448 9.30 -6.08 3.74
C MET A 448 10.48 -6.07 2.76
N GLU A 449 11.46 -5.16 2.92
CA GLU A 449 12.65 -5.13 2.06
C GLU A 449 13.72 -6.11 2.53
N SER A 450 14.48 -6.63 1.56
CA SER A 450 15.59 -7.55 1.82
C SER A 450 16.89 -6.77 2.11
N GLU A 451 17.36 -6.82 3.34
CA GLU A 451 18.62 -6.17 3.74
C GLU A 451 19.80 -6.59 2.84
N ARG A 452 19.90 -7.89 2.52
CA ARG A 452 20.95 -8.41 1.66
C ARG A 452 20.93 -7.82 0.24
N GLU A 453 19.73 -7.64 -0.32
CA GLU A 453 19.58 -7.06 -1.66
C GLU A 453 19.95 -5.59 -1.65
N ARG A 454 19.49 -4.84 -0.66
CA ARG A 454 19.80 -3.42 -0.49
C ARG A 454 21.27 -3.19 -0.19
N ALA A 455 21.90 -4.02 0.65
CA ALA A 455 23.34 -3.97 0.87
C ALA A 455 24.13 -4.19 -0.44
N GLY A 456 23.71 -5.14 -1.27
CA GLY A 456 24.28 -5.36 -2.60
C GLY A 456 24.12 -4.17 -3.54
N MET A 457 22.98 -3.45 -3.48
CA MET A 457 22.79 -2.19 -4.23
C MET A 457 23.73 -1.08 -3.72
N LEU A 458 23.77 -0.84 -2.42
CA LEU A 458 24.62 0.18 -1.83
C LEU A 458 26.11 -0.08 -2.15
N ALA A 459 26.52 -1.34 -2.15
CA ALA A 459 27.89 -1.72 -2.50
C ALA A 459 28.29 -1.33 -3.93
N ARG A 460 27.31 -1.29 -4.87
CA ARG A 460 27.54 -0.86 -6.26
C ARG A 460 27.43 0.66 -6.46
N ILE A 461 26.65 1.33 -5.62
CA ILE A 461 26.31 2.75 -5.78
C ILE A 461 27.30 3.65 -5.05
N LEU A 462 27.69 3.28 -3.82
CA LEU A 462 28.49 4.11 -2.94
C LEU A 462 30.00 3.84 -3.11
N SER A 463 30.79 4.90 -3.07
CA SER A 463 32.24 4.83 -2.97
C SER A 463 32.69 4.24 -1.61
N PRO A 464 33.96 3.80 -1.45
CA PRO A 464 34.44 3.30 -0.17
C PRO A 464 34.25 4.28 0.99
N ARG A 465 34.60 5.56 0.82
CA ARG A 465 34.41 6.61 1.85
C ARG A 465 32.94 6.81 2.23
N GLN A 466 32.03 6.78 1.26
CA GLN A 466 30.59 6.91 1.49
C GLN A 466 30.04 5.70 2.25
N LYS A 467 30.55 4.48 1.99
CA LYS A 467 30.20 3.26 2.74
C LYS A 467 30.57 3.34 4.22
N ASP A 468 31.74 3.93 4.54
CA ASP A 468 32.22 4.04 5.92
C ASP A 468 31.28 4.88 6.82
N VAL A 469 30.51 5.80 6.23
CA VAL A 469 29.53 6.63 6.95
C VAL A 469 28.11 6.13 6.81
N THR A 470 27.84 5.08 6.02
CA THR A 470 26.51 4.56 5.72
C THR A 470 26.25 3.24 6.42
N ARG A 471 25.12 3.10 7.08
CA ARG A 471 24.64 1.83 7.63
C ARG A 471 23.21 1.52 7.20
N ILE A 472 22.89 0.24 7.06
CA ILE A 472 21.52 -0.24 6.84
C ILE A 472 20.91 -0.64 8.17
N VAL A 473 19.64 -0.33 8.34
CA VAL A 473 18.82 -0.77 9.49
C VAL A 473 17.53 -1.38 8.97
N SER A 474 17.30 -2.64 9.27
CA SER A 474 16.07 -3.38 8.96
C SER A 474 15.11 -3.46 10.15
N GLY A 475 13.94 -4.05 9.96
CA GLY A 475 12.95 -4.23 11.04
C GLY A 475 12.09 -3.01 11.31
N VAL A 476 11.62 -2.88 12.55
CA VAL A 476 10.73 -1.79 12.99
C VAL A 476 11.51 -0.48 13.16
N LEU A 477 10.89 0.64 12.81
CA LEU A 477 11.43 1.97 13.14
C LEU A 477 11.32 2.18 14.66
N THR A 478 12.44 2.41 15.34
CA THR A 478 12.49 2.55 16.80
C THR A 478 12.57 4.00 17.24
N GLU A 479 12.13 4.27 18.47
CA GLU A 479 12.21 5.60 19.07
C GLU A 479 13.65 6.10 19.21
N GLU A 480 14.59 5.19 19.54
CA GLU A 480 16.01 5.53 19.68
C GLU A 480 16.59 6.02 18.33
N LEU A 481 16.17 5.39 17.22
CA LEU A 481 16.64 5.81 15.90
C LEU A 481 16.08 7.17 15.52
N LEU A 482 14.79 7.41 15.75
CA LEU A 482 14.17 8.71 15.52
C LEU A 482 14.75 9.80 16.44
N ALA A 483 14.98 9.50 17.71
CA ALA A 483 15.57 10.44 18.66
C ALA A 483 16.98 10.91 18.25
N GLN A 484 17.70 10.14 17.47
CA GLN A 484 19.05 10.46 16.97
C GLN A 484 19.03 11.09 15.57
N ALA A 485 17.88 11.23 14.92
CA ALA A 485 17.79 11.79 13.58
C ALA A 485 17.96 13.32 13.58
N TRP A 486 18.92 13.79 12.78
CA TRP A 486 19.05 15.21 12.47
C TRP A 486 17.90 15.66 11.57
N PHE A 487 17.63 14.86 10.50
CA PHE A 487 16.44 14.97 9.67
C PHE A 487 16.10 13.60 9.06
N GLY A 488 14.85 13.47 8.61
CA GLY A 488 14.39 12.39 7.76
C GLY A 488 14.35 12.81 6.29
N ILE A 489 14.53 11.86 5.37
CA ILE A 489 14.30 12.07 3.94
C ILE A 489 13.64 10.83 3.34
N THR A 490 12.62 11.03 2.53
CA THR A 490 11.86 9.97 1.85
C THR A 490 11.28 10.47 0.54
N ILE A 491 10.59 9.63 -0.21
CA ILE A 491 9.85 10.08 -1.39
C ILE A 491 8.42 10.47 -0.98
N PHE A 492 7.63 9.51 -0.45
CA PHE A 492 6.23 9.75 -0.04
C PHE A 492 5.82 8.95 1.20
N SER A 493 6.78 8.39 1.96
CA SER A 493 6.48 7.54 3.10
C SER A 493 5.68 8.25 4.19
N THR A 494 4.72 7.54 4.73
CA THR A 494 3.93 8.00 5.88
C THR A 494 4.76 8.22 7.15
N VAL A 495 6.01 7.76 7.18
CA VAL A 495 6.98 8.07 8.25
C VAL A 495 7.27 9.57 8.33
N ALA A 496 6.99 10.35 7.26
CA ALA A 496 7.04 11.81 7.32
C ALA A 496 6.14 12.37 8.44
N THR A 497 4.94 11.78 8.66
CA THR A 497 4.07 12.16 9.78
C THR A 497 4.68 11.80 11.13
N GLU A 498 5.34 10.65 11.24
CA GLU A 498 6.04 10.25 12.46
C GLU A 498 7.21 11.19 12.78
N CYS A 499 7.91 11.68 11.77
CA CYS A 499 8.92 12.72 11.93
C CYS A 499 8.29 14.05 12.40
N ALA A 500 7.24 14.51 11.72
CA ALA A 500 6.58 15.78 12.02
C ALA A 500 6.04 15.81 13.46
N VAL A 501 5.37 14.74 13.90
CA VAL A 501 4.87 14.61 15.30
C VAL A 501 5.98 14.77 16.32
N ARG A 502 7.20 14.30 16.01
CA ARG A 502 8.38 14.41 16.89
C ARG A 502 9.18 15.68 16.68
N GLY A 503 8.73 16.58 15.79
CA GLY A 503 9.48 17.80 15.44
C GLY A 503 10.78 17.51 14.68
N ILE A 504 10.90 16.35 14.05
CA ILE A 504 12.05 16.00 13.21
C ILE A 504 11.77 16.53 11.80
N PRO A 505 12.62 17.40 11.24
CA PRO A 505 12.48 17.83 9.86
C PRO A 505 12.47 16.66 8.91
N CYS A 506 11.52 16.64 7.94
CA CYS A 506 11.45 15.61 6.93
C CYS A 506 11.46 16.22 5.53
N PHE A 507 12.38 15.76 4.68
CA PHE A 507 12.51 16.19 3.30
C PHE A 507 11.87 15.16 2.37
N LEU A 508 11.21 15.63 1.32
CA LEU A 508 10.49 14.81 0.35
C LEU A 508 11.15 14.94 -1.02
N CYS A 509 11.62 13.84 -1.60
CA CYS A 509 12.26 13.80 -2.91
C CYS A 509 11.19 13.94 -4.02
N LYS A 510 10.69 15.16 -4.23
CA LYS A 510 9.58 15.43 -5.12
C LYS A 510 9.84 15.02 -6.58
N TRP A 511 11.07 15.13 -7.05
CA TRP A 511 11.47 14.69 -8.40
C TRP A 511 11.36 13.17 -8.62
N LEU A 512 11.22 12.38 -7.53
CA LEU A 512 11.07 10.93 -7.57
C LEU A 512 9.63 10.48 -7.33
N GLU A 513 8.68 11.41 -7.09
CA GLU A 513 7.30 11.04 -6.85
C GLU A 513 6.72 10.32 -8.07
N PHE A 514 6.38 9.05 -7.86
CA PHE A 514 5.75 8.21 -8.87
C PHE A 514 4.34 7.77 -8.47
N TRP A 515 3.97 8.00 -7.20
CA TRP A 515 2.67 7.60 -6.69
C TRP A 515 1.59 8.61 -7.10
N PRO A 516 0.62 8.23 -7.89
CA PRO A 516 -0.30 9.17 -8.54
C PRO A 516 -1.36 9.76 -7.59
N TYR A 517 -1.29 9.47 -6.31
CA TYR A 517 -2.28 9.89 -5.31
C TYR A 517 -2.02 11.29 -4.72
N GLY A 518 -0.94 11.97 -5.09
CA GLY A 518 -0.63 13.34 -4.65
C GLY A 518 -0.24 13.46 -3.18
N TYR A 519 0.38 12.42 -2.60
CA TYR A 519 0.76 12.41 -1.19
C TYR A 519 1.83 13.45 -0.86
N VAL A 520 2.83 13.64 -1.73
CA VAL A 520 3.93 14.59 -1.51
C VAL A 520 3.40 16.01 -1.42
N GLU A 521 2.52 16.41 -2.35
CA GLU A 521 1.88 17.73 -2.30
C GLU A 521 1.03 17.92 -1.05
N GLN A 522 0.35 16.86 -0.59
CA GLN A 522 -0.44 16.90 0.62
C GLN A 522 0.44 17.11 1.86
N PHE A 523 1.56 16.39 1.98
CA PHE A 523 2.52 16.57 3.06
C PHE A 523 3.10 17.99 3.09
N ILE A 524 3.48 18.54 1.92
CA ILE A 524 4.03 19.89 1.79
C ILE A 524 3.00 20.94 2.20
N ARG A 525 1.77 20.83 1.70
CA ARG A 525 0.69 21.80 1.97
C ARG A 525 0.35 21.91 3.46
N PHE A 526 0.49 20.83 4.21
CA PHE A 526 0.22 20.81 5.65
C PHE A 526 1.48 20.97 6.51
N GLY A 527 2.62 21.30 5.92
CA GLY A 527 3.88 21.53 6.64
C GLY A 527 4.51 20.28 7.26
N VAL A 528 4.04 19.08 6.85
CA VAL A 528 4.54 17.80 7.36
C VAL A 528 5.91 17.46 6.77
N GLY A 529 6.22 17.98 5.59
CA GLY A 529 7.52 17.79 4.95
C GLY A 529 7.89 18.94 4.02
N ILE A 530 9.18 19.03 3.70
CA ILE A 530 9.75 20.02 2.79
C ILE A 530 10.06 19.34 1.47
N GLY A 531 9.47 19.83 0.37
CA GLY A 531 9.73 19.30 -0.96
C GLY A 531 11.09 19.73 -1.51
N LEU A 532 11.89 18.77 -1.94
CA LEU A 532 13.08 18.99 -2.76
C LEU A 532 12.71 18.68 -4.22
N ASN A 533 13.06 19.56 -5.14
CA ASN A 533 12.69 19.41 -6.56
C ASN A 533 13.79 18.77 -7.42
N HIS A 534 15.03 18.71 -6.88
CA HIS A 534 16.17 18.16 -7.61
C HIS A 534 17.18 17.54 -6.65
N PRO A 535 17.92 16.46 -7.03
CA PRO A 535 18.94 15.84 -6.20
C PRO A 535 20.02 16.80 -5.68
N SER A 536 20.35 17.85 -6.45
CA SER A 536 21.34 18.84 -6.04
C SER A 536 20.93 19.68 -4.82
N GLU A 537 19.63 19.71 -4.48
CA GLU A 537 19.14 20.42 -3.31
C GLU A 537 19.45 19.69 -1.99
N ILE A 538 19.78 18.39 -2.05
CA ILE A 538 20.17 17.61 -0.86
C ILE A 538 21.35 18.27 -0.13
N LYS A 539 22.33 18.78 -0.85
CA LYS A 539 23.50 19.46 -0.25
C LYS A 539 23.14 20.77 0.47
N ARG A 540 21.99 21.36 0.15
CA ARG A 540 21.48 22.60 0.74
C ARG A 540 20.57 22.36 1.95
N ILE A 541 20.33 21.11 2.34
CA ILE A 541 19.51 20.79 3.52
C ILE A 541 19.98 21.54 4.79
N PRO A 542 21.28 21.66 5.07
CA PRO A 542 21.72 22.47 6.22
C PRO A 542 21.23 23.92 6.18
N GLU A 543 21.25 24.57 5.02
CA GLU A 543 20.74 25.94 4.83
C GLU A 543 19.22 26.01 5.13
N TYR A 544 18.45 25.00 4.68
CA TYR A 544 17.01 24.94 5.01
C TYR A 544 16.76 24.77 6.51
N LEU A 545 17.62 24.01 7.20
CA LEU A 545 17.49 23.77 8.64
C LEU A 545 17.83 25.01 9.49
N GLU A 546 18.76 25.86 9.01
CA GLU A 546 19.17 27.10 9.68
C GLU A 546 18.13 28.21 9.53
N HIS A 547 17.48 28.33 8.37
CA HIS A 547 16.62 29.46 8.03
C HIS A 547 15.14 29.26 8.36
N ASN A 548 14.71 28.04 8.67
CA ASN A 548 13.32 27.73 8.90
C ASN A 548 13.11 27.06 10.26
N ASN A 549 12.06 27.47 10.99
CA ASN A 549 11.43 26.62 12.01
C ASN A 549 10.76 25.45 11.27
N VAL A 550 11.54 24.42 11.00
CA VAL A 550 11.30 23.42 9.94
C VAL A 550 10.10 22.53 10.20
N VAL A 551 9.64 22.44 11.47
CA VAL A 551 8.38 21.76 11.82
C VAL A 551 7.62 22.68 12.78
N SER A 552 6.57 23.31 12.28
CA SER A 552 5.71 24.16 13.09
C SER A 552 4.85 23.34 14.06
N GLU A 553 4.35 23.96 15.10
CA GLU A 553 3.35 23.35 16.00
C GLU A 553 2.10 22.97 15.22
N ASP A 554 1.69 23.81 14.25
CA ASP A 554 0.57 23.54 13.35
C ASP A 554 0.77 22.27 12.52
N ALA A 555 1.99 21.95 12.07
CA ALA A 555 2.28 20.73 11.31
C ALA A 555 2.01 19.47 12.15
N ARG A 556 2.30 19.52 13.47
CA ARG A 556 2.00 18.41 14.39
C ARG A 556 0.50 18.20 14.53
N GLU A 557 -0.25 19.27 14.78
CA GLU A 557 -1.72 19.22 14.86
C GLU A 557 -2.36 18.80 13.54
N ASN A 558 -1.80 19.24 12.43
CA ASN A 558 -2.28 18.87 11.10
C ASN A 558 -2.16 17.38 10.82
N CYS A 559 -1.15 16.70 11.37
CA CYS A 559 -0.92 15.28 11.08
C CYS A 559 -1.32 14.32 12.22
N TRP A 560 -1.55 14.81 13.45
CA TRP A 560 -1.89 13.91 14.57
C TRP A 560 -2.64 14.61 15.71
N GLN A 561 -3.92 14.28 15.84
CA GLN A 561 -4.77 14.74 16.94
C GLN A 561 -5.46 13.51 17.56
N PRO A 562 -5.15 13.17 18.81
CA PRO A 562 -5.75 12.02 19.47
C PRO A 562 -7.27 12.13 19.60
N ALA A 563 -7.95 10.98 19.48
CA ALA A 563 -9.36 10.88 19.76
C ALA A 563 -9.68 11.24 21.23
N ALA A 564 -10.82 11.88 21.47
CA ALA A 564 -11.29 12.15 22.84
C ALA A 564 -11.53 10.84 23.61
N GLY A 565 -11.14 10.79 24.89
CA GLY A 565 -11.13 9.54 25.68
C GLY A 565 -12.48 8.83 25.83
N GLY A 566 -13.61 9.54 25.72
CA GLY A 566 -14.96 8.96 25.78
C GLY A 566 -15.56 8.62 24.41
N ARG A 567 -14.93 9.07 23.30
CA ARG A 567 -15.57 9.08 21.98
C ARG A 567 -15.88 7.69 21.43
N LEU A 568 -15.01 6.70 21.66
CA LEU A 568 -15.28 5.33 21.25
C LEU A 568 -16.54 4.79 21.91
N ARG A 569 -16.68 5.01 23.23
CA ARG A 569 -17.87 4.59 23.99
C ARG A 569 -19.15 5.25 23.47
N GLU A 570 -19.11 6.56 23.21
CA GLU A 570 -20.24 7.27 22.62
C GLU A 570 -20.67 6.64 21.29
N LEU A 571 -19.73 6.37 20.39
CA LEU A 571 -20.04 5.71 19.11
C LEU A 571 -20.65 4.32 19.30
N LEU A 572 -20.11 3.53 20.24
CA LEU A 572 -20.63 2.18 20.53
C LEU A 572 -22.05 2.21 21.13
N THR A 573 -22.43 3.29 21.82
CA THR A 573 -23.75 3.40 22.48
C THR A 573 -24.79 4.14 21.65
N THR A 574 -24.38 5.05 20.75
CA THR A 574 -25.28 5.88 19.94
C THR A 574 -25.96 5.09 18.82
N PHE A 575 -25.33 4.04 18.33
CA PHE A 575 -25.96 3.17 17.32
C PHE A 575 -26.98 2.25 18.02
N PRO A 576 -28.27 2.27 17.60
CA PRO A 576 -29.28 1.42 18.20
C PRO A 576 -28.83 -0.03 18.05
N GLN A 577 -28.65 -0.72 19.17
CA GLN A 577 -28.42 -2.16 19.17
C GLN A 577 -29.58 -2.79 18.39
N ALA A 578 -29.28 -3.40 17.25
CA ALA A 578 -30.28 -4.17 16.52
C ALA A 578 -30.89 -5.16 17.52
N THR A 579 -32.14 -4.93 17.86
CA THR A 579 -32.91 -5.81 18.75
C THR A 579 -32.75 -7.21 18.20
N THR A 580 -32.10 -8.07 18.95
CA THR A 580 -31.89 -9.49 18.61
C THR A 580 -33.22 -10.09 18.29
N MET A 581 -33.59 -10.13 16.99
CA MET A 581 -34.63 -11.04 16.55
C MET A 581 -34.09 -12.46 16.74
N ARG A 582 -34.49 -13.08 17.86
CA ARG A 582 -34.29 -14.50 18.13
C ARG A 582 -35.11 -15.35 17.15
#